data_493c4731d8177754797689d4a3f73944
#
_entry.id   493c4731d8177754797689d4a3f73944
#
_cell.length_a   1.000
_cell.length_b   1.000
_cell.length_c   1.000
_cell.angle_alpha   90.00
_cell.angle_beta   90.00
_cell.angle_gamma   90.00
#
_symmetry.space_group_name_H-M   'P 1'
#
loop_
_entity.id
_entity.type
_entity.pdbx_description
1 polymer ?
#
loop_
_entity_poly.entity_id
_entity_poly.type
_entity_poly.pdbx_seq_one_letter_code
_entity_poly.pdbx_strand_id
1 'polypeptide(L)'
;MNFVVIVSDTFRRDHLGCYGNEWIHTPNLDRLAAESVVFEQARAASFPTVPNRRDVLTGRFTFTYCDWAPLPPDEVVLAEVMGTAGYRTMMILDTPHIVAHGYNFSRGFHGWEWIRGQEHDEWRTSPRDPALPCAPEKLRRPETTVKQYLRNVADRRSEEDYFVARTMIQAMQWLEENLESQPFLLYVDTFDPHEPWDPPQRYVNLYDPGYQGEEVIYPRYAPCDFLSEPELKHVRALYAGEVTLVDTWVGRLLRRIDELGLRDDTAVIFTTDHGFYHGEHGLMGKSIIAEEFSCAVPLYDEVARIPLMIRAPGMKPGHRQAFAQPPDLMPTVLDLSGVRIPDTVQGTSLAPVLRGEEDHVRPLALTSHSIIYGPRAKRFTTITDGEWTLIYPGARFDPSQAAASSIVDSILRIEKATYAGAGGPELYHLPTDPAQRRNVFAEHRDTAARLHAQHVRMLEELGTPEEHLENRRLLAES
;
A
#
# COMPACT_ATOMS: atom_id res chain seq x y z
N MET A 1 -6.77 -15.96 21.27
CA MET A 1 -6.26 -15.96 19.87
C MET A 1 -5.16 -14.92 19.78
N ASN A 2 -4.03 -15.27 19.17
CA ASN A 2 -2.95 -14.33 18.87
C ASN A 2 -3.16 -13.72 17.47
N PHE A 3 -2.48 -12.62 17.16
CA PHE A 3 -2.51 -11.97 15.87
C PHE A 3 -1.11 -11.68 15.37
N VAL A 4 -0.85 -12.03 14.10
CA VAL A 4 0.31 -11.60 13.33
C VAL A 4 -0.20 -10.85 12.10
N VAL A 5 0.03 -9.55 12.05
CA VAL A 5 -0.34 -8.69 10.93
C VAL A 5 0.91 -8.35 10.15
N ILE A 6 0.95 -8.71 8.87
CA ILE A 6 2.09 -8.48 7.98
C ILE A 6 1.64 -7.51 6.90
N VAL A 7 2.25 -6.33 6.87
CA VAL A 7 2.08 -5.33 5.82
C VAL A 7 3.37 -5.25 5.02
N SER A 8 3.30 -5.49 3.71
CA SER A 8 4.42 -5.41 2.78
C SER A 8 4.15 -4.26 1.81
N ASP A 9 4.99 -3.20 1.85
CA ASP A 9 4.74 -1.95 1.11
C ASP A 9 4.80 -2.16 -0.41
N THR A 10 3.88 -1.52 -1.13
CA THR A 10 3.88 -1.53 -2.61
C THR A 10 3.79 -2.93 -3.24
N PHE A 11 3.21 -3.92 -2.53
CA PHE A 11 3.10 -5.30 -3.02
C PHE A 11 1.90 -5.45 -3.98
N ARG A 12 2.16 -5.57 -5.26
CA ARG A 12 1.11 -5.69 -6.29
C ARG A 12 0.35 -7.02 -6.17
N ARG A 13 -0.99 -6.93 -6.16
CA ARG A 13 -1.87 -8.10 -6.14
C ARG A 13 -1.67 -9.03 -7.33
N ASP A 14 -1.47 -8.47 -8.51
CA ASP A 14 -1.26 -9.22 -9.75
C ASP A 14 0.15 -9.85 -9.86
N HIS A 15 0.99 -9.70 -8.85
CA HIS A 15 2.28 -10.38 -8.67
C HIS A 15 2.19 -11.49 -7.60
N LEU A 16 1.04 -12.18 -7.52
CA LEU A 16 0.80 -13.35 -6.66
C LEU A 16 0.16 -14.48 -7.46
N GLY A 17 0.68 -15.71 -7.31
CA GLY A 17 0.13 -16.89 -7.96
C GLY A 17 -1.32 -17.16 -7.55
N CYS A 18 -1.67 -16.99 -6.28
CA CYS A 18 -3.02 -17.17 -5.77
C CYS A 18 -4.07 -16.22 -6.37
N TYR A 19 -3.65 -15.15 -7.02
CA TYR A 19 -4.52 -14.24 -7.79
C TYR A 19 -4.41 -14.43 -9.31
N GLY A 20 -3.82 -15.54 -9.76
CA GLY A 20 -3.81 -15.96 -11.17
C GLY A 20 -2.57 -15.59 -11.96
N ASN A 21 -1.50 -15.12 -11.32
CA ASN A 21 -0.23 -14.91 -12.00
C ASN A 21 0.55 -16.22 -12.13
N GLU A 22 0.81 -16.66 -13.38
CA GLU A 22 1.44 -17.95 -13.66
C GLU A 22 2.96 -17.89 -13.76
N TRP A 23 3.55 -16.68 -13.84
CA TRP A 23 4.99 -16.52 -14.03
C TRP A 23 5.76 -16.08 -12.79
N ILE A 24 5.06 -15.52 -11.78
CA ILE A 24 5.67 -15.09 -10.52
C ILE A 24 5.92 -16.27 -9.57
N HIS A 25 6.98 -16.21 -8.81
CA HIS A 25 7.35 -17.25 -7.84
C HIS A 25 6.99 -16.79 -6.41
N THR A 26 5.78 -17.14 -5.97
CA THR A 26 5.25 -16.82 -4.63
C THR A 26 4.67 -18.04 -3.90
N PRO A 27 5.40 -19.19 -3.86
CA PRO A 27 4.84 -20.45 -3.36
C PRO A 27 4.46 -20.43 -1.88
N ASN A 28 5.07 -19.58 -1.06
CA ASN A 28 4.77 -19.50 0.36
C ASN A 28 3.50 -18.69 0.63
N LEU A 29 3.31 -17.56 -0.08
CA LEU A 29 2.08 -16.77 -0.01
C LEU A 29 0.92 -17.51 -0.68
N ASP A 30 1.15 -18.28 -1.75
CA ASP A 30 0.15 -19.13 -2.37
C ASP A 30 -0.31 -20.25 -1.41
N ARG A 31 0.60 -20.81 -0.61
CA ARG A 31 0.25 -21.75 0.46
C ARG A 31 -0.56 -21.07 1.56
N LEU A 32 -0.16 -19.86 1.99
CA LEU A 32 -0.95 -19.09 2.95
C LEU A 32 -2.36 -18.83 2.42
N ALA A 33 -2.49 -18.44 1.16
CA ALA A 33 -3.77 -18.21 0.51
C ALA A 33 -4.66 -19.46 0.51
N ALA A 34 -4.08 -20.64 0.20
CA ALA A 34 -4.81 -21.91 0.23
C ALA A 34 -5.37 -22.27 1.62
N GLU A 35 -4.81 -21.69 2.68
CA GLU A 35 -5.21 -21.87 4.08
C GLU A 35 -6.02 -20.68 4.64
N SER A 36 -6.30 -19.67 3.83
CA SER A 36 -6.88 -18.38 4.23
C SER A 36 -8.23 -18.12 3.58
N VAL A 37 -8.96 -17.19 4.16
CA VAL A 37 -9.97 -16.43 3.43
C VAL A 37 -9.23 -15.38 2.59
N VAL A 38 -9.38 -15.47 1.27
CA VAL A 38 -8.74 -14.58 0.28
C VAL A 38 -9.78 -13.60 -0.26
N PHE A 39 -9.52 -12.30 -0.11
CA PHE A 39 -10.43 -11.26 -0.58
C PHE A 39 -10.11 -10.87 -2.01
N GLU A 40 -11.02 -11.14 -2.94
CA GLU A 40 -10.88 -10.80 -4.36
C GLU A 40 -11.03 -9.30 -4.63
N GLN A 41 -11.78 -8.59 -3.79
CA GLN A 41 -12.07 -7.17 -3.92
C GLN A 41 -11.47 -6.34 -2.77
N ALA A 42 -10.29 -6.75 -2.27
CA ALA A 42 -9.57 -5.88 -1.35
C ALA A 42 -9.03 -4.65 -2.11
N ARG A 43 -9.22 -3.46 -1.54
CA ARG A 43 -8.86 -2.18 -2.13
C ARG A 43 -8.11 -1.32 -1.12
N ALA A 44 -7.07 -0.63 -1.55
CA ALA A 44 -6.49 0.45 -0.75
C ALA A 44 -7.60 1.46 -0.39
N ALA A 45 -7.43 2.19 0.70
CA ALA A 45 -8.35 3.26 1.08
C ALA A 45 -7.63 4.61 1.00
N SER A 46 -6.92 5.01 2.04
CA SER A 46 -6.11 6.22 1.99
C SER A 46 -4.75 5.95 1.34
N PHE A 47 -4.36 6.82 0.42
CA PHE A 47 -3.14 6.70 -0.36
C PHE A 47 -2.20 7.88 -0.07
N PRO A 48 -0.87 7.69 -0.03
CA PRO A 48 -0.14 6.42 -0.05
C PRO A 48 0.23 5.90 1.34
N THR A 49 1.44 5.42 1.54
CA THR A 49 2.07 4.73 2.67
C THR A 49 1.60 5.15 4.07
N VAL A 50 1.85 6.41 4.48
CA VAL A 50 1.55 6.89 5.85
C VAL A 50 0.04 7.00 6.11
N PRO A 51 -0.78 7.60 5.22
CA PRO A 51 -2.23 7.58 5.36
C PRO A 51 -2.82 6.18 5.44
N ASN A 52 -2.29 5.22 4.67
CA ASN A 52 -2.76 3.84 4.71
C ASN A 52 -2.44 3.15 6.05
N ARG A 53 -1.22 3.30 6.60
CA ARG A 53 -0.89 2.76 7.93
C ARG A 53 -1.76 3.37 9.02
N ARG A 54 -2.14 4.63 8.87
CA ARG A 54 -3.12 5.24 9.79
C ARG A 54 -4.48 4.55 9.66
N ASP A 55 -4.95 4.27 8.44
CA ASP A 55 -6.18 3.51 8.23
C ASP A 55 -6.14 2.18 8.99
N VAL A 56 -5.06 1.40 8.84
CA VAL A 56 -4.88 0.09 9.48
C VAL A 56 -4.90 0.19 11.00
N LEU A 57 -4.18 1.17 11.57
CA LEU A 57 -3.97 1.27 13.01
C LEU A 57 -5.10 2.00 13.75
N THR A 58 -5.91 2.81 13.06
CA THR A 58 -7.00 3.59 13.67
C THR A 58 -8.39 3.14 13.27
N GLY A 59 -8.51 2.32 12.21
CA GLY A 59 -9.79 1.93 11.63
C GLY A 59 -10.55 3.09 10.98
N ARG A 60 -9.86 4.16 10.55
CA ARG A 60 -10.47 5.36 9.98
C ARG A 60 -10.02 5.58 8.55
N PHE A 61 -10.88 6.18 7.75
CA PHE A 61 -10.56 6.60 6.37
C PHE A 61 -9.79 7.93 6.41
N THR A 62 -8.47 7.87 6.56
CA THR A 62 -7.58 9.01 6.76
C THR A 62 -7.71 10.07 5.67
N PHE A 63 -7.91 9.67 4.41
CA PHE A 63 -8.01 10.59 3.28
C PHE A 63 -9.12 11.64 3.42
N THR A 64 -10.12 11.40 4.28
CA THR A 64 -11.25 12.32 4.51
C THR A 64 -10.93 13.49 5.42
N TYR A 65 -9.89 13.37 6.28
CA TYR A 65 -9.59 14.36 7.33
C TYR A 65 -8.11 14.67 7.52
N CYS A 66 -7.22 13.87 6.94
CA CYS A 66 -5.78 14.04 7.11
C CYS A 66 -5.01 13.70 5.82
N ASP A 67 -3.76 14.12 5.76
CA ASP A 67 -2.83 13.75 4.69
C ASP A 67 -1.62 13.02 5.29
N TRP A 68 -0.50 13.04 4.59
CA TRP A 68 0.78 12.54 5.05
C TRP A 68 1.29 13.34 6.26
N ALA A 69 1.05 12.85 7.44
CA ALA A 69 1.37 13.52 8.70
C ALA A 69 1.66 12.52 9.82
N PRO A 70 2.41 12.93 10.86
CA PRO A 70 2.58 12.14 12.08
C PRO A 70 1.24 11.71 12.70
N LEU A 71 1.25 10.57 13.38
CA LEU A 71 0.09 10.09 14.13
C LEU A 71 -0.15 11.00 15.34
N PRO A 72 -1.30 11.70 15.44
CA PRO A 72 -1.58 12.60 16.56
C PRO A 72 -1.70 11.82 17.88
N PRO A 73 -1.36 12.45 19.02
CA PRO A 73 -1.35 11.78 20.32
C PRO A 73 -2.75 11.42 20.85
N ASP A 74 -3.79 12.05 20.36
CA ASP A 74 -5.19 11.88 20.77
C ASP A 74 -5.98 10.89 19.91
N GLU A 75 -5.38 10.35 18.86
CA GLU A 75 -6.04 9.38 17.99
C GLU A 75 -6.00 7.98 18.64
N VAL A 76 -7.14 7.28 18.66
CA VAL A 76 -7.24 5.91 19.20
C VAL A 76 -6.55 4.94 18.24
N VAL A 77 -5.65 4.11 18.75
CA VAL A 77 -4.89 3.15 17.95
C VAL A 77 -5.07 1.71 18.42
N LEU A 78 -5.04 0.78 17.48
CA LEU A 78 -5.21 -0.66 17.69
C LEU A 78 -4.30 -1.19 18.82
N ALA A 79 -3.02 -0.79 18.83
CA ALA A 79 -2.06 -1.27 19.82
C ALA A 79 -2.44 -0.89 21.25
N GLU A 80 -2.95 0.32 21.49
CA GLU A 80 -3.42 0.76 22.81
C GLU A 80 -4.67 0.01 23.25
N VAL A 81 -5.62 -0.19 22.34
CA VAL A 81 -6.86 -0.92 22.63
C VAL A 81 -6.56 -2.38 22.97
N MET A 82 -5.72 -3.04 22.18
CA MET A 82 -5.30 -4.41 22.42
C MET A 82 -4.46 -4.55 23.70
N GLY A 83 -3.52 -3.61 23.93
CA GLY A 83 -2.73 -3.57 25.16
C GLY A 83 -3.59 -3.43 26.41
N THR A 84 -4.61 -2.56 26.38
CA THR A 84 -5.58 -2.40 27.47
C THR A 84 -6.41 -3.65 27.68
N ALA A 85 -6.68 -4.42 26.64
CA ALA A 85 -7.39 -5.71 26.70
C ALA A 85 -6.49 -6.88 27.14
N GLY A 86 -5.23 -6.61 27.52
CA GLY A 86 -4.31 -7.61 28.07
C GLY A 86 -3.41 -8.30 27.05
N TYR A 87 -3.39 -7.84 25.78
CA TYR A 87 -2.49 -8.37 24.76
C TYR A 87 -1.08 -7.82 24.94
N ARG A 88 -0.07 -8.66 24.73
CA ARG A 88 1.29 -8.21 24.50
C ARG A 88 1.41 -7.69 23.07
N THR A 89 1.76 -6.42 22.90
CA THR A 89 1.80 -5.78 21.56
C THR A 89 3.24 -5.45 21.17
N MET A 90 3.64 -5.87 19.97
CA MET A 90 4.97 -5.61 19.39
C MET A 90 4.85 -5.15 17.96
N MET A 91 5.64 -4.13 17.57
CA MET A 91 5.81 -3.70 16.18
C MET A 91 7.27 -3.96 15.76
N ILE A 92 7.47 -4.64 14.64
CA ILE A 92 8.77 -4.84 14.01
C ILE A 92 8.67 -4.33 12.58
N LEU A 93 9.55 -3.40 12.19
CA LEU A 93 9.44 -2.73 10.92
C LEU A 93 10.79 -2.33 10.33
N ASP A 94 10.80 -2.18 9.00
CA ASP A 94 11.88 -1.52 8.28
C ASP A 94 11.40 -0.29 7.48
N THR A 95 10.10 0.02 7.50
CA THR A 95 9.47 1.19 6.86
C THR A 95 9.84 2.49 7.58
N PRO A 96 10.73 3.35 7.04
CA PRO A 96 11.21 4.54 7.75
C PRO A 96 10.13 5.59 7.95
N HIS A 97 9.19 5.72 7.02
CA HIS A 97 8.21 6.81 6.95
C HIS A 97 7.26 6.90 8.14
N ILE A 98 7.04 5.81 8.88
CA ILE A 98 6.08 5.77 9.98
C ILE A 98 6.72 5.92 11.37
N VAL A 99 8.06 5.92 11.46
CA VAL A 99 8.78 6.07 12.74
C VAL A 99 9.87 7.13 12.73
N ALA A 100 10.50 7.39 11.58
CA ALA A 100 11.50 8.46 11.47
C ALA A 100 10.87 9.83 11.76
N HIS A 101 11.70 10.77 12.20
CA HIS A 101 11.34 12.19 12.36
C HIS A 101 10.06 12.46 13.19
N GLY A 102 9.75 11.58 14.15
CA GLY A 102 8.61 11.79 15.06
C GLY A 102 7.24 11.41 14.50
N TYR A 103 7.19 10.56 13.48
CA TYR A 103 5.91 10.11 12.91
C TYR A 103 5.03 9.29 13.86
N ASN A 104 5.64 8.66 14.89
CA ASN A 104 4.94 8.17 16.09
C ASN A 104 3.97 7.00 15.89
N PHE A 105 4.10 6.22 14.81
CA PHE A 105 3.21 5.08 14.57
C PHE A 105 3.53 3.87 15.48
N SER A 106 4.66 3.89 16.18
CA SER A 106 4.98 2.90 17.22
C SER A 106 4.21 3.13 18.54
N ARG A 107 3.44 4.23 18.64
CA ARG A 107 2.65 4.56 19.82
C ARG A 107 1.66 3.45 20.18
N GLY A 108 1.55 3.14 21.46
CA GLY A 108 0.65 2.13 22.00
C GLY A 108 1.19 0.70 21.97
N PHE A 109 2.23 0.41 21.21
CA PHE A 109 2.91 -0.87 21.29
C PHE A 109 3.75 -0.95 22.58
N HIS A 110 3.73 -2.10 23.25
CA HIS A 110 4.57 -2.33 24.44
C HIS A 110 6.06 -2.38 24.09
N GLY A 111 6.39 -2.82 22.90
CA GLY A 111 7.72 -2.80 22.32
C GLY A 111 7.68 -2.54 20.82
N TRP A 112 8.77 -1.98 20.30
CA TRP A 112 8.94 -1.83 18.86
C TRP A 112 10.41 -1.86 18.47
N GLU A 113 10.68 -2.37 17.27
CA GLU A 113 12.03 -2.46 16.72
C GLU A 113 12.06 -1.95 15.29
N TRP A 114 12.97 -1.02 14.98
CA TRP A 114 13.19 -0.48 13.67
C TRP A 114 14.47 -1.03 13.05
N ILE A 115 14.32 -1.81 11.99
CA ILE A 115 15.41 -2.29 11.15
C ILE A 115 15.86 -1.13 10.26
N ARG A 116 16.99 -0.54 10.59
CA ARG A 116 17.52 0.67 9.97
C ARG A 116 18.14 0.42 8.60
N GLY A 117 18.01 1.42 7.72
CA GLY A 117 18.77 1.54 6.49
C GLY A 117 17.97 1.56 5.19
N GLN A 118 16.64 1.35 5.26
CA GLN A 118 15.77 1.30 4.09
C GLN A 118 15.61 2.68 3.43
N GLU A 119 15.56 2.71 2.09
CA GLU A 119 15.37 3.88 1.25
C GLU A 119 16.28 5.07 1.65
N HIS A 120 15.69 6.17 2.12
CA HIS A 120 16.42 7.40 2.50
C HIS A 120 16.81 7.47 3.98
N ASP A 121 16.68 6.38 4.74
CA ASP A 121 17.04 6.39 6.16
C ASP A 121 18.48 6.83 6.38
N GLU A 122 18.67 7.89 7.14
CA GLU A 122 19.97 8.47 7.51
C GLU A 122 20.69 7.61 8.56
N TRP A 123 20.87 6.32 8.24
CA TRP A 123 21.45 5.35 9.17
C TRP A 123 22.99 5.41 9.23
N ARG A 124 23.62 5.44 8.03
CA ARG A 124 25.09 5.37 7.96
C ARG A 124 25.67 6.60 7.31
N THR A 125 26.79 7.06 7.85
CA THR A 125 27.65 8.07 7.22
C THR A 125 28.91 7.40 6.65
N SER A 126 29.37 7.85 5.48
CA SER A 126 30.63 7.38 4.89
C SER A 126 31.24 8.51 4.06
N PRO A 127 32.55 8.71 4.13
CA PRO A 127 33.25 9.63 3.23
C PRO A 127 33.34 9.10 1.80
N ARG A 128 33.01 7.82 1.56
CA ARG A 128 32.99 7.24 0.22
C ARG A 128 31.75 7.71 -0.52
N ASP A 129 31.91 8.12 -1.77
CA ASP A 129 30.83 8.40 -2.68
C ASP A 129 30.48 7.13 -3.46
N PRO A 130 29.32 6.48 -3.22
CA PRO A 130 28.96 5.27 -3.93
C PRO A 130 28.74 5.57 -5.42
N ALA A 131 29.20 4.67 -6.30
CA ALA A 131 28.87 4.73 -7.72
C ALA A 131 27.39 4.43 -7.91
N LEU A 132 26.71 5.21 -8.73
CA LEU A 132 25.32 4.94 -9.11
C LEU A 132 25.25 3.72 -10.04
N PRO A 133 24.20 2.88 -9.95
CA PRO A 133 24.07 1.66 -10.75
C PRO A 133 23.62 1.93 -12.19
N CYS A 134 23.19 3.15 -12.49
CA CYS A 134 22.74 3.58 -13.82
C CYS A 134 22.93 5.10 -13.98
N ALA A 135 22.59 5.61 -15.17
CA ALA A 135 22.59 7.04 -15.46
C ALA A 135 21.68 7.82 -14.47
N PRO A 136 22.19 8.92 -13.87
CA PRO A 136 21.47 9.65 -12.81
C PRO A 136 20.08 10.15 -13.23
N GLU A 137 19.92 10.50 -14.50
CA GLU A 137 18.66 10.99 -15.07
C GLU A 137 17.55 9.93 -15.10
N LYS A 138 17.84 8.66 -14.88
CA LYS A 138 16.88 7.57 -14.77
C LYS A 138 16.41 7.37 -13.33
N LEU A 139 17.12 7.92 -12.38
CA LEU A 139 16.88 7.73 -10.95
C LEU A 139 16.09 8.87 -10.33
N ARG A 140 15.30 8.55 -9.33
CA ARG A 140 14.66 9.50 -8.41
C ARG A 140 15.66 9.87 -7.31
N ARG A 141 15.98 11.16 -7.16
CA ARG A 141 16.87 11.67 -6.10
C ARG A 141 18.21 10.90 -6.00
N PRO A 142 18.99 10.81 -7.08
CA PRO A 142 20.20 9.98 -7.11
C PRO A 142 21.25 10.38 -6.07
N GLU A 143 21.48 11.70 -5.86
CA GLU A 143 22.50 12.21 -4.95
C GLU A 143 22.15 12.09 -3.47
N THR A 144 20.88 12.14 -3.14
CA THR A 144 20.40 12.08 -1.75
C THR A 144 19.93 10.67 -1.37
N THR A 145 18.83 10.20 -1.95
CA THR A 145 18.21 8.94 -1.56
C THR A 145 19.01 7.72 -2.03
N VAL A 146 19.38 7.66 -3.33
CA VAL A 146 20.04 6.46 -3.85
C VAL A 146 21.45 6.30 -3.25
N LYS A 147 22.25 7.36 -3.21
CA LYS A 147 23.57 7.27 -2.58
C LYS A 147 23.51 6.99 -1.07
N GLN A 148 22.48 7.47 -0.37
CA GLN A 148 22.28 7.13 1.04
C GLN A 148 21.93 5.64 1.20
N TYR A 149 21.00 5.14 0.40
CA TYR A 149 20.68 3.72 0.37
C TYR A 149 21.90 2.84 0.10
N LEU A 150 22.70 3.17 -0.94
CA LEU A 150 23.92 2.42 -1.26
C LEU A 150 24.96 2.42 -0.12
N ARG A 151 25.04 3.50 0.68
CA ARG A 151 25.85 3.50 1.90
C ARG A 151 25.29 2.56 2.96
N ASN A 152 23.97 2.56 3.11
CA ASN A 152 23.29 1.73 4.12
C ASN A 152 23.48 0.24 3.85
N VAL A 153 23.51 -0.17 2.58
CA VAL A 153 23.61 -1.59 2.16
C VAL A 153 25.02 -2.06 1.83
N ALA A 154 26.02 -1.20 1.96
CA ALA A 154 27.41 -1.50 1.53
C ALA A 154 28.06 -2.73 2.21
N ASP A 155 27.53 -3.14 3.37
CA ASP A 155 28.07 -4.27 4.14
C ASP A 155 27.26 -5.56 3.97
N ARG A 156 26.25 -5.59 3.11
CA ARG A 156 25.50 -6.83 2.82
C ARG A 156 26.45 -7.91 2.29
N ARG A 157 26.37 -9.12 2.85
CA ARG A 157 27.20 -10.29 2.49
C ARG A 157 26.38 -11.54 2.19
N SER A 158 25.19 -11.63 2.79
CA SER A 158 24.29 -12.76 2.65
C SER A 158 22.86 -12.28 2.47
N GLU A 159 21.93 -13.21 2.19
CA GLU A 159 20.51 -12.88 2.04
C GLU A 159 19.90 -12.41 3.36
N GLU A 160 20.40 -12.88 4.49
CA GLU A 160 19.96 -12.49 5.83
C GLU A 160 20.21 -11.00 6.13
N ASP A 161 21.07 -10.33 5.35
CA ASP A 161 21.37 -8.91 5.50
C ASP A 161 20.36 -7.99 4.80
N TYR A 162 19.46 -8.53 3.97
CA TYR A 162 18.40 -7.78 3.32
C TYR A 162 17.33 -7.36 4.32
N PHE A 163 16.65 -6.25 4.07
CA PHE A 163 15.77 -5.66 5.09
C PHE A 163 14.59 -6.55 5.43
N VAL A 164 13.85 -7.08 4.45
CA VAL A 164 12.77 -8.04 4.72
C VAL A 164 13.27 -9.26 5.48
N ALA A 165 14.49 -9.74 5.15
CA ALA A 165 15.09 -10.87 5.85
C ALA A 165 15.32 -10.57 7.34
N ARG A 166 15.95 -9.43 7.63
CA ARG A 166 16.22 -8.97 9.00
C ARG A 166 14.91 -8.74 9.77
N THR A 167 13.93 -8.12 9.15
CA THR A 167 12.61 -7.86 9.73
C THR A 167 11.91 -9.18 10.12
N MET A 168 11.91 -10.17 9.21
CA MET A 168 11.32 -11.49 9.52
C MET A 168 12.15 -12.28 10.53
N ILE A 169 13.47 -12.18 10.55
CA ILE A 169 14.34 -12.80 11.57
C ILE A 169 13.99 -12.24 12.96
N GLN A 170 13.86 -10.94 13.10
CA GLN A 170 13.49 -10.31 14.36
C GLN A 170 12.06 -10.72 14.79
N ALA A 171 11.13 -10.83 13.86
CA ALA A 171 9.79 -11.31 14.15
C ALA A 171 9.80 -12.76 14.66
N MET A 172 10.60 -13.64 14.05
CA MET A 172 10.77 -15.02 14.50
C MET A 172 11.41 -15.11 15.89
N GLN A 173 12.46 -14.32 16.14
CA GLN A 173 13.13 -14.27 17.45
C GLN A 173 12.19 -13.76 18.54
N TRP A 174 11.42 -12.70 18.25
CA TRP A 174 10.44 -12.19 19.20
C TRP A 174 9.38 -13.23 19.55
N LEU A 175 8.88 -14.00 18.57
CA LEU A 175 7.93 -15.09 18.81
C LEU A 175 8.52 -16.16 19.74
N GLU A 176 9.78 -16.54 19.54
CA GLU A 176 10.48 -17.53 20.37
C GLU A 176 10.61 -17.05 21.82
N GLU A 177 10.98 -15.79 22.02
CA GLU A 177 11.18 -15.20 23.33
C GLU A 177 9.87 -14.92 24.09
N ASN A 178 8.75 -14.80 23.36
CA ASN A 178 7.47 -14.40 23.92
C ASN A 178 6.39 -15.50 23.89
N LEU A 179 6.76 -16.77 23.74
CA LEU A 179 5.82 -17.91 23.71
C LEU A 179 4.88 -17.94 24.92
N GLU A 180 5.36 -17.54 26.10
CA GLU A 180 4.58 -17.50 27.34
C GLU A 180 3.81 -16.18 27.52
N SER A 181 3.99 -15.20 26.61
CA SER A 181 3.37 -13.87 26.69
C SER A 181 2.09 -13.75 25.86
N GLN A 182 1.28 -14.81 25.82
CA GLN A 182 0.01 -14.83 25.10
C GLN A 182 -1.15 -14.28 25.94
N PRO A 183 -2.19 -13.68 25.32
CA PRO A 183 -2.31 -13.42 23.89
C PRO A 183 -1.43 -12.24 23.44
N PHE A 184 -1.04 -12.23 22.15
CA PHE A 184 -0.24 -11.16 21.59
C PHE A 184 -0.79 -10.61 20.26
N LEU A 185 -0.38 -9.36 19.95
CA LEU A 185 -0.48 -8.72 18.64
C LEU A 185 0.96 -8.41 18.18
N LEU A 186 1.43 -9.12 17.17
CA LEU A 186 2.66 -8.82 16.45
C LEU A 186 2.33 -8.13 15.11
N TYR A 187 2.76 -6.88 14.97
CA TYR A 187 2.63 -6.11 13.74
C TYR A 187 3.99 -6.05 13.05
N VAL A 188 4.09 -6.60 11.85
CA VAL A 188 5.29 -6.65 11.03
C VAL A 188 5.06 -5.79 9.80
N ASP A 189 5.88 -4.74 9.62
CA ASP A 189 5.77 -3.81 8.49
C ASP A 189 7.08 -3.81 7.71
N THR A 190 7.09 -4.47 6.56
CA THR A 190 8.26 -4.49 5.68
C THR A 190 8.06 -3.57 4.49
N PHE A 191 9.09 -2.78 4.19
CA PHE A 191 9.07 -1.84 3.09
C PHE A 191 9.27 -2.54 1.74
N ASP A 192 9.98 -3.68 1.71
CA ASP A 192 10.07 -4.48 0.50
C ASP A 192 8.67 -5.05 0.14
N PRO A 193 8.27 -5.08 -1.15
CA PRO A 193 9.02 -4.80 -2.37
C PRO A 193 8.96 -3.35 -2.88
N HIS A 194 8.80 -2.33 -2.02
CA HIS A 194 8.98 -0.93 -2.44
C HIS A 194 10.42 -0.72 -2.93
N GLU A 195 10.64 0.17 -3.89
CA GLU A 195 11.99 0.49 -4.33
C GLU A 195 12.83 1.17 -3.20
N PRO A 196 14.18 1.04 -3.21
CA PRO A 196 15.07 0.55 -4.27
C PRO A 196 15.04 -0.97 -4.47
N TRP A 197 14.99 -1.43 -5.72
CA TRP A 197 14.95 -2.84 -6.06
C TRP A 197 16.35 -3.38 -6.36
N ASP A 198 16.94 -4.05 -5.40
CA ASP A 198 18.25 -4.69 -5.53
C ASP A 198 18.27 -6.10 -4.92
N PRO A 199 17.28 -6.97 -5.26
CA PRO A 199 17.22 -8.30 -4.69
C PRO A 199 18.44 -9.13 -5.08
N PRO A 200 18.74 -10.22 -4.35
CA PRO A 200 19.79 -11.15 -4.75
C PRO A 200 19.62 -11.57 -6.22
N GLN A 201 20.72 -11.52 -6.99
CA GLN A 201 20.71 -11.76 -8.45
C GLN A 201 20.03 -13.07 -8.87
N ARG A 202 20.03 -14.10 -8.00
CA ARG A 202 19.35 -15.37 -8.30
C ARG A 202 17.84 -15.21 -8.45
N TYR A 203 17.22 -14.26 -7.77
CA TYR A 203 15.79 -13.97 -7.89
C TYR A 203 15.51 -13.18 -9.18
N VAL A 204 16.35 -12.19 -9.52
CA VAL A 204 16.24 -11.46 -10.79
C VAL A 204 16.35 -12.40 -11.99
N ASN A 205 17.28 -13.37 -11.91
CA ASN A 205 17.52 -14.34 -12.97
C ASN A 205 16.34 -15.31 -13.21
N LEU A 206 15.36 -15.38 -12.32
CA LEU A 206 14.10 -16.09 -12.58
C LEU A 206 13.26 -15.40 -13.66
N TYR A 207 13.42 -14.09 -13.83
CA TYR A 207 12.55 -13.24 -14.64
C TYR A 207 13.25 -12.63 -15.85
N ASP A 208 14.54 -12.27 -15.73
CA ASP A 208 15.32 -11.69 -16.82
C ASP A 208 16.78 -12.18 -16.79
N PRO A 209 17.02 -13.48 -17.05
CA PRO A 209 18.37 -14.04 -17.02
C PRO A 209 19.25 -13.45 -18.14
N GLY A 210 20.47 -13.07 -17.78
CA GLY A 210 21.49 -12.62 -18.74
C GLY A 210 21.37 -11.16 -19.18
N TYR A 211 20.57 -10.34 -18.54
CA TYR A 211 20.58 -8.89 -18.76
C TYR A 211 21.97 -8.29 -18.46
N GLN A 212 22.43 -7.36 -19.31
CA GLN A 212 23.75 -6.73 -19.25
C GLN A 212 23.67 -5.20 -19.32
N GLY A 213 22.49 -4.65 -19.06
CA GLY A 213 22.27 -3.19 -19.08
C GLY A 213 22.44 -2.54 -17.71
N GLU A 214 21.93 -1.34 -17.58
CA GLU A 214 21.94 -0.55 -16.35
C GLU A 214 20.89 -1.04 -15.34
N GLU A 215 21.24 -1.06 -14.07
CA GLU A 215 20.35 -1.44 -12.95
C GLU A 215 19.56 -0.22 -12.45
N VAL A 216 18.36 0.00 -12.97
CA VAL A 216 17.51 1.13 -12.57
C VAL A 216 16.73 0.75 -11.31
N ILE A 217 17.43 0.66 -10.19
CA ILE A 217 16.89 0.18 -8.91
C ILE A 217 15.89 1.13 -8.25
N TYR A 218 15.94 2.41 -8.58
CA TYR A 218 15.10 3.47 -7.98
C TYR A 218 14.64 4.45 -9.06
N PRO A 219 13.71 4.02 -9.95
CA PRO A 219 13.33 4.78 -11.13
C PRO A 219 12.65 6.11 -10.78
N ARG A 220 12.72 7.07 -11.70
CA ARG A 220 11.93 8.30 -11.61
C ARG A 220 10.44 7.95 -11.61
N TYR A 221 9.66 8.70 -10.83
CA TYR A 221 8.21 8.71 -10.93
C TYR A 221 7.79 9.69 -12.03
N ALA A 222 7.58 9.18 -13.22
CA ALA A 222 7.37 9.97 -14.43
C ALA A 222 6.65 9.13 -15.51
N PRO A 223 6.27 9.73 -16.65
CA PRO A 223 6.00 8.94 -17.85
C PRO A 223 7.19 8.03 -18.16
N CYS A 224 6.93 6.77 -18.54
CA CYS A 224 7.96 5.73 -18.60
C CYS A 224 8.84 5.77 -19.88
N ASP A 225 8.74 6.82 -20.69
CA ASP A 225 9.48 7.03 -21.95
C ASP A 225 11.00 7.27 -21.77
N PHE A 226 11.46 7.43 -20.53
CA PHE A 226 12.89 7.53 -20.19
C PHE A 226 13.60 6.17 -20.12
N LEU A 227 12.87 5.07 -20.20
CA LEU A 227 13.40 3.70 -20.21
C LEU A 227 13.22 3.10 -21.61
N SER A 228 14.24 2.43 -22.12
CA SER A 228 14.11 1.54 -23.27
C SER A 228 13.28 0.28 -22.90
N GLU A 229 12.74 -0.42 -23.90
CA GLU A 229 12.02 -1.67 -23.67
C GLU A 229 12.81 -2.72 -22.86
N PRO A 230 14.12 -2.99 -23.15
CA PRO A 230 14.91 -3.90 -22.33
C PRO A 230 15.07 -3.43 -20.88
N GLU A 231 15.25 -2.14 -20.65
CA GLU A 231 15.36 -1.58 -19.30
C GLU A 231 14.04 -1.67 -18.54
N LEU A 232 12.91 -1.36 -19.18
CA LEU A 232 11.60 -1.50 -18.56
C LEU A 232 11.31 -2.96 -18.20
N LYS A 233 11.67 -3.91 -19.08
CA LYS A 233 11.57 -5.35 -18.79
C LYS A 233 12.43 -5.72 -17.57
N HIS A 234 13.65 -5.20 -17.51
CA HIS A 234 14.56 -5.47 -16.40
C HIS A 234 14.10 -4.86 -15.07
N VAL A 235 13.58 -3.64 -15.07
CA VAL A 235 12.96 -3.00 -13.90
C VAL A 235 11.82 -3.87 -13.35
N ARG A 236 10.99 -4.44 -14.22
CA ARG A 236 9.95 -5.40 -13.81
C ARG A 236 10.53 -6.68 -13.21
N ALA A 237 11.67 -7.15 -13.72
CA ALA A 237 12.36 -8.31 -13.19
C ALA A 237 12.99 -8.05 -11.81
N LEU A 238 13.54 -6.86 -11.60
CA LEU A 238 14.04 -6.41 -10.28
C LEU A 238 12.90 -6.43 -9.26
N TYR A 239 11.77 -5.81 -9.58
CA TYR A 239 10.59 -5.82 -8.72
C TYR A 239 10.07 -7.24 -8.46
N ALA A 240 9.95 -8.09 -9.48
CA ALA A 240 9.53 -9.48 -9.32
C ALA A 240 10.51 -10.28 -8.45
N GLY A 241 11.81 -9.97 -8.53
CA GLY A 241 12.84 -10.54 -7.66
C GLY A 241 12.63 -10.16 -6.19
N GLU A 242 12.28 -8.89 -5.90
CA GLU A 242 11.93 -8.45 -4.54
C GLU A 242 10.66 -9.13 -4.04
N VAL A 243 9.63 -9.25 -4.87
CA VAL A 243 8.41 -10.00 -4.52
C VAL A 243 8.74 -11.42 -4.09
N THR A 244 9.61 -12.12 -4.83
CA THR A 244 10.05 -13.50 -4.50
C THR A 244 10.89 -13.54 -3.23
N LEU A 245 11.71 -12.53 -2.98
CA LEU A 245 12.47 -12.40 -1.72
C LEU A 245 11.50 -12.21 -0.53
N VAL A 246 10.51 -11.35 -0.64
CA VAL A 246 9.46 -11.16 0.38
C VAL A 246 8.71 -12.48 0.62
N ASP A 247 8.25 -13.16 -0.44
CA ASP A 247 7.59 -14.48 -0.32
C ASP A 247 8.44 -15.48 0.47
N THR A 248 9.73 -15.53 0.17
CA THR A 248 10.67 -16.44 0.81
C THR A 248 10.76 -16.19 2.32
N TRP A 249 10.89 -14.93 2.73
CA TRP A 249 11.10 -14.58 4.13
C TRP A 249 9.80 -14.57 4.94
N VAL A 250 8.69 -14.13 4.36
CA VAL A 250 7.35 -14.33 4.96
C VAL A 250 7.09 -15.83 5.14
N GLY A 251 7.45 -16.67 4.16
CA GLY A 251 7.33 -18.11 4.28
C GLY A 251 8.15 -18.72 5.43
N ARG A 252 9.32 -18.15 5.77
CA ARG A 252 10.10 -18.56 6.94
C ARG A 252 9.41 -18.19 8.25
N LEU A 253 8.85 -16.98 8.35
CA LEU A 253 8.05 -16.55 9.50
C LEU A 253 6.82 -17.45 9.70
N LEU A 254 6.08 -17.75 8.63
CA LEU A 254 4.91 -18.63 8.70
C LEU A 254 5.26 -20.04 9.19
N ARG A 255 6.37 -20.61 8.70
CA ARG A 255 6.88 -21.91 9.18
C ARG A 255 7.27 -21.83 10.67
N ARG A 256 7.87 -20.74 11.09
CA ARG A 256 8.25 -20.58 12.51
C ARG A 256 7.05 -20.52 13.43
N ILE A 257 5.95 -19.88 13.02
CA ILE A 257 4.67 -19.91 13.73
C ILE A 257 4.17 -21.36 13.88
N ASP A 258 4.24 -22.14 12.81
CA ASP A 258 3.82 -23.54 12.81
C ASP A 258 4.73 -24.42 13.71
N GLU A 259 6.07 -24.25 13.64
CA GLU A 259 7.07 -24.97 14.44
C GLU A 259 6.95 -24.68 15.94
N LEU A 260 6.56 -23.48 16.30
CA LEU A 260 6.33 -23.07 17.69
C LEU A 260 4.97 -23.55 18.25
N GLY A 261 4.18 -24.25 17.45
CA GLY A 261 2.85 -24.72 17.85
C GLY A 261 1.79 -23.63 17.99
N LEU A 262 2.03 -22.45 17.40
CA LEU A 262 1.14 -21.30 17.50
C LEU A 262 0.04 -21.28 16.45
N ARG A 263 0.10 -22.18 15.45
CA ARG A 263 -0.79 -22.16 14.27
C ARG A 263 -2.27 -22.14 14.62
N ASP A 264 -2.69 -23.00 15.54
CA ASP A 264 -4.11 -23.21 15.86
C ASP A 264 -4.71 -22.12 16.75
N ASP A 265 -3.85 -21.24 17.30
CA ASP A 265 -4.24 -20.14 18.18
C ASP A 265 -3.89 -18.76 17.61
N THR A 266 -3.40 -18.68 16.37
CA THR A 266 -2.91 -17.43 15.76
C THR A 266 -3.61 -17.11 14.45
N ALA A 267 -4.24 -15.94 14.39
CA ALA A 267 -4.66 -15.35 13.14
C ALA A 267 -3.48 -14.66 12.45
N VAL A 268 -3.29 -14.94 11.16
CA VAL A 268 -2.27 -14.30 10.31
C VAL A 268 -3.00 -13.50 9.22
N ILE A 269 -2.66 -12.22 9.12
CA ILE A 269 -3.17 -11.28 8.13
C ILE A 269 -2.00 -10.85 7.26
N PHE A 270 -2.08 -11.06 5.94
CA PHE A 270 -1.12 -10.52 4.97
C PHE A 270 -1.82 -9.54 4.05
N THR A 271 -1.24 -8.35 3.90
CA THR A 271 -1.73 -7.29 3.01
C THR A 271 -0.61 -6.33 2.60
N THR A 272 -0.97 -5.34 1.80
CA THR A 272 -0.15 -4.19 1.40
C THR A 272 -0.93 -2.89 1.60
N ASP A 273 -0.27 -1.77 1.40
CA ASP A 273 -0.90 -0.46 1.36
C ASP A 273 -1.45 -0.09 -0.02
N HIS A 274 -0.71 -0.34 -1.10
CA HIS A 274 -1.06 -0.06 -2.49
C HIS A 274 -0.10 -0.80 -3.44
N GLY A 275 -0.33 -0.68 -4.75
CA GLY A 275 0.59 -1.15 -5.78
C GLY A 275 1.41 -0.03 -6.43
N PHE A 276 1.86 -0.27 -7.68
CA PHE A 276 2.81 0.58 -8.39
C PHE A 276 2.64 0.40 -9.91
N TYR A 277 2.91 1.43 -10.71
CA TYR A 277 2.96 1.32 -12.17
C TYR A 277 4.37 0.98 -12.66
N HIS A 278 4.46 -0.09 -13.42
CA HIS A 278 5.69 -0.52 -14.09
C HIS A 278 5.55 -0.38 -15.62
N GLY A 279 5.06 0.79 -16.07
CA GLY A 279 4.80 1.11 -17.47
C GLY A 279 3.32 1.02 -17.88
N GLU A 280 2.42 0.49 -17.03
CA GLU A 280 1.01 0.55 -17.27
C GLU A 280 0.55 2.00 -17.33
N HIS A 281 -0.43 2.29 -18.18
CA HIS A 281 -0.92 3.65 -18.46
C HIS A 281 0.19 4.65 -18.88
N GLY A 282 1.33 4.13 -19.34
CA GLY A 282 2.51 4.93 -19.70
C GLY A 282 3.27 5.52 -18.52
N LEU A 283 3.07 5.00 -17.30
CA LEU A 283 3.61 5.53 -16.06
C LEU A 283 4.66 4.60 -15.44
N MET A 284 5.67 5.21 -14.81
CA MET A 284 6.56 4.57 -13.84
C MET A 284 6.35 5.26 -12.50
N GLY A 285 6.06 4.49 -11.44
CA GLY A 285 5.80 5.08 -10.11
C GLY A 285 4.33 5.04 -9.70
N LYS A 286 3.96 5.82 -8.72
CA LYS A 286 2.60 5.95 -8.13
C LYS A 286 2.15 7.40 -7.99
N SER A 287 2.95 8.30 -8.50
CA SER A 287 2.75 9.76 -8.64
C SER A 287 3.75 10.26 -9.68
N ILE A 288 3.72 11.54 -10.00
CA ILE A 288 4.81 12.18 -10.73
C ILE A 288 5.60 13.02 -9.73
N ILE A 289 6.91 12.81 -9.67
CA ILE A 289 7.82 13.52 -8.78
C ILE A 289 8.95 14.12 -9.59
N ALA A 290 9.02 15.45 -9.63
CA ALA A 290 10.14 16.22 -10.14
C ALA A 290 10.87 16.92 -8.97
N GLU A 291 11.99 17.60 -9.25
CA GLU A 291 12.80 18.24 -8.21
C GLU A 291 12.02 19.21 -7.33
N GLU A 292 11.10 19.96 -7.92
CA GLU A 292 10.39 21.04 -7.23
C GLU A 292 8.92 20.74 -6.89
N PHE A 293 8.35 19.59 -7.36
CA PHE A 293 6.93 19.30 -7.16
C PHE A 293 6.61 17.82 -7.26
N SER A 294 5.46 17.45 -6.69
CA SER A 294 4.80 16.17 -6.92
C SER A 294 3.36 16.37 -7.33
N CYS A 295 2.86 15.57 -8.26
CA CYS A 295 1.45 15.54 -8.60
C CYS A 295 0.85 14.15 -8.50
N ALA A 296 -0.44 14.11 -8.17
CA ALA A 296 -1.23 12.89 -8.12
C ALA A 296 -1.46 12.35 -9.53
N VAL A 297 -1.57 11.04 -9.64
CA VAL A 297 -2.00 10.32 -10.85
C VAL A 297 -3.31 9.58 -10.55
N PRO A 298 -4.12 9.23 -11.57
CA PRO A 298 -5.24 8.32 -11.37
C PRO A 298 -4.81 7.03 -10.69
N LEU A 299 -5.66 6.49 -9.80
CA LEU A 299 -5.38 5.25 -9.07
C LEU A 299 -6.13 4.10 -9.72
N TYR A 300 -5.53 3.50 -10.76
CA TYR A 300 -6.06 2.31 -11.43
C TYR A 300 -5.85 1.05 -10.59
N ASP A 301 -6.39 -0.07 -11.03
CA ASP A 301 -6.37 -1.33 -10.27
C ASP A 301 -4.95 -1.82 -9.93
N GLU A 302 -3.93 -1.51 -10.75
CA GLU A 302 -2.53 -1.82 -10.45
C GLU A 302 -2.03 -1.17 -9.15
N VAL A 303 -2.64 -0.06 -8.75
CA VAL A 303 -2.31 0.67 -7.51
C VAL A 303 -3.39 0.47 -6.46
N ALA A 304 -4.67 0.54 -6.85
CA ALA A 304 -5.81 0.57 -5.93
C ALA A 304 -6.22 -0.81 -5.42
N ARG A 305 -6.05 -1.88 -6.22
CA ARG A 305 -6.44 -3.23 -5.85
C ARG A 305 -5.29 -3.96 -5.17
N ILE A 306 -5.50 -4.37 -3.92
CA ILE A 306 -4.47 -4.93 -3.05
C ILE A 306 -4.74 -6.39 -2.71
N PRO A 307 -3.71 -7.19 -2.37
CA PRO A 307 -3.90 -8.50 -1.77
C PRO A 307 -4.39 -8.36 -0.33
N LEU A 308 -5.28 -9.25 0.08
CA LEU A 308 -5.64 -9.47 1.47
C LEU A 308 -5.95 -10.95 1.69
N MET A 309 -5.21 -11.57 2.60
CA MET A 309 -5.36 -12.95 3.02
C MET A 309 -5.45 -12.99 4.53
N ILE A 310 -6.48 -13.67 5.06
CA ILE A 310 -6.67 -13.83 6.50
C ILE A 310 -6.81 -15.31 6.81
N ARG A 311 -5.78 -15.89 7.42
CA ARG A 311 -5.83 -17.22 8.04
C ARG A 311 -6.17 -17.05 9.51
N ALA A 312 -7.29 -17.57 9.96
CA ALA A 312 -7.68 -17.50 11.37
C ALA A 312 -8.24 -18.83 11.86
N PRO A 313 -7.99 -19.20 13.13
CA PRO A 313 -8.49 -20.43 13.72
C PRO A 313 -10.01 -20.57 13.57
N GLY A 314 -10.45 -21.75 13.12
CA GLY A 314 -11.86 -22.06 12.92
C GLY A 314 -12.52 -21.45 11.68
N MET A 315 -11.80 -20.66 10.90
CA MET A 315 -12.30 -20.09 9.64
C MET A 315 -12.10 -21.07 8.47
N LYS A 316 -13.09 -21.12 7.58
CA LYS A 316 -13.02 -21.97 6.40
C LYS A 316 -12.31 -21.22 5.26
N PRO A 317 -11.18 -21.75 4.75
CA PRO A 317 -10.49 -21.15 3.62
C PRO A 317 -11.37 -21.03 2.38
N GLY A 318 -11.03 -20.07 1.52
CA GLY A 318 -11.68 -19.87 0.23
C GLY A 318 -11.74 -18.39 -0.17
N HIS A 319 -12.10 -18.16 -1.41
CA HIS A 319 -12.18 -16.83 -1.99
C HIS A 319 -13.51 -16.14 -1.64
N ARG A 320 -13.45 -14.82 -1.38
CA ARG A 320 -14.62 -13.97 -1.10
C ARG A 320 -14.63 -12.76 -2.02
N GLN A 321 -15.80 -12.44 -2.56
CA GLN A 321 -16.01 -11.27 -3.41
C GLN A 321 -16.31 -9.99 -2.61
N ALA A 322 -16.31 -10.07 -1.29
CA ALA A 322 -16.51 -8.92 -0.42
C ALA A 322 -15.44 -7.85 -0.63
N PHE A 323 -15.88 -6.59 -0.62
CA PHE A 323 -14.94 -5.49 -0.47
C PHE A 323 -14.33 -5.50 0.92
N ALA A 324 -13.00 -5.32 0.95
CA ALA A 324 -12.24 -5.10 2.18
C ALA A 324 -11.27 -3.95 1.97
N GLN A 325 -11.09 -3.13 2.99
CA GLN A 325 -10.20 -1.97 2.93
C GLN A 325 -9.35 -1.88 4.21
N PRO A 326 -8.18 -1.23 4.21
CA PRO A 326 -7.30 -1.13 5.38
C PRO A 326 -7.99 -0.68 6.68
N PRO A 327 -8.96 0.26 6.68
CA PRO A 327 -9.69 0.62 7.90
C PRO A 327 -10.47 -0.53 8.54
N ASP A 328 -10.76 -1.61 7.79
CA ASP A 328 -11.51 -2.77 8.30
C ASP A 328 -10.65 -3.70 9.16
N LEU A 329 -9.32 -3.57 9.09
CA LEU A 329 -8.41 -4.47 9.80
C LEU A 329 -8.50 -4.27 11.31
N MET A 330 -8.51 -3.03 11.80
CA MET A 330 -8.66 -2.76 13.23
C MET A 330 -9.96 -3.37 13.80
N PRO A 331 -11.16 -3.07 13.31
CA PRO A 331 -12.38 -3.66 13.85
C PRO A 331 -12.44 -5.18 13.66
N THR A 332 -11.81 -5.75 12.64
CA THR A 332 -11.73 -7.21 12.44
C THR A 332 -10.88 -7.87 13.53
N VAL A 333 -9.71 -7.33 13.84
CA VAL A 333 -8.84 -7.83 14.93
C VAL A 333 -9.56 -7.74 16.28
N LEU A 334 -10.23 -6.62 16.54
CA LEU A 334 -10.98 -6.40 17.78
C LEU A 334 -12.19 -7.35 17.92
N ASP A 335 -12.97 -7.55 16.86
CA ASP A 335 -14.11 -8.48 16.84
C ASP A 335 -13.64 -9.93 17.07
N LEU A 336 -12.62 -10.38 16.32
CA LEU A 336 -12.06 -11.73 16.47
C LEU A 336 -11.46 -11.97 17.87
N SER A 337 -11.02 -10.94 18.56
CA SER A 337 -10.48 -11.00 19.91
C SER A 337 -11.55 -10.82 21.00
N GLY A 338 -12.79 -10.50 20.64
CA GLY A 338 -13.87 -10.18 21.57
C GLY A 338 -13.67 -8.85 22.30
N VAL A 339 -12.83 -7.97 21.77
CA VAL A 339 -12.57 -6.63 22.34
C VAL A 339 -13.54 -5.62 21.73
N ARG A 340 -14.08 -4.72 22.55
CA ARG A 340 -15.01 -3.69 22.10
C ARG A 340 -14.34 -2.80 21.04
N ILE A 341 -15.03 -2.60 19.91
CA ILE A 341 -14.64 -1.66 18.86
C ILE A 341 -14.93 -0.23 19.34
N PRO A 342 -13.93 0.68 19.32
CA PRO A 342 -14.14 2.08 19.69
C PRO A 342 -15.10 2.80 18.73
N ASP A 343 -15.85 3.78 19.26
CA ASP A 343 -16.84 4.54 18.48
C ASP A 343 -16.21 5.45 17.40
N THR A 344 -14.89 5.68 17.46
CA THR A 344 -14.12 6.44 16.45
C THR A 344 -13.80 5.63 15.18
N VAL A 345 -13.95 4.30 15.22
CA VAL A 345 -13.66 3.41 14.10
C VAL A 345 -14.73 3.58 13.03
N GLN A 346 -14.31 3.77 11.79
CA GLN A 346 -15.17 3.93 10.61
C GLN A 346 -15.20 2.67 9.73
N GLY A 347 -14.16 1.83 9.84
CA GLY A 347 -14.10 0.54 9.17
C GLY A 347 -15.14 -0.43 9.69
N THR A 348 -15.41 -1.49 8.93
CA THR A 348 -16.36 -2.55 9.26
C THR A 348 -15.64 -3.86 9.50
N SER A 349 -15.98 -4.59 10.58
CA SER A 349 -15.38 -5.91 10.83
C SER A 349 -15.65 -6.87 9.66
N LEU A 350 -14.61 -7.54 9.21
CA LEU A 350 -14.68 -8.62 8.22
C LEU A 350 -15.00 -9.98 8.85
N ALA A 351 -15.12 -10.06 10.18
CA ALA A 351 -15.35 -11.33 10.90
C ALA A 351 -16.62 -12.06 10.43
N PRO A 352 -17.77 -11.41 10.14
CA PRO A 352 -18.93 -12.10 9.58
C PRO A 352 -18.65 -12.76 8.21
N VAL A 353 -17.87 -12.08 7.33
CA VAL A 353 -17.45 -12.64 6.04
C VAL A 353 -16.47 -13.80 6.24
N LEU A 354 -15.55 -13.68 7.19
CA LEU A 354 -14.61 -14.75 7.54
C LEU A 354 -15.33 -16.01 8.04
N ARG A 355 -16.39 -15.84 8.84
CA ARG A 355 -17.23 -16.95 9.34
C ARG A 355 -18.19 -17.51 8.28
N GLY A 356 -18.37 -16.82 7.14
CA GLY A 356 -19.34 -17.16 6.10
C GLY A 356 -20.79 -16.86 6.51
N GLU A 357 -20.98 -15.93 7.42
CA GLU A 357 -22.29 -15.44 7.88
C GLU A 357 -22.85 -14.36 6.94
N GLU A 358 -21.94 -13.60 6.29
CA GLU A 358 -22.25 -12.57 5.32
C GLU A 358 -21.36 -12.68 4.08
N ASP A 359 -21.89 -12.30 2.91
CA ASP A 359 -21.15 -12.31 1.65
C ASP A 359 -20.40 -10.99 1.40
N HIS A 360 -20.82 -9.89 2.05
CA HIS A 360 -20.24 -8.56 1.88
C HIS A 360 -20.54 -7.66 3.08
N VAL A 361 -19.68 -6.66 3.30
CA VAL A 361 -19.82 -5.66 4.37
C VAL A 361 -20.14 -4.26 3.85
N ARG A 362 -19.96 -4.03 2.55
CA ARG A 362 -20.25 -2.75 1.88
C ARG A 362 -20.51 -2.94 0.39
N PRO A 363 -21.27 -2.00 -0.25
CA PRO A 363 -21.62 -2.12 -1.67
C PRO A 363 -20.55 -1.53 -2.60
N LEU A 364 -19.56 -0.78 -2.09
CA LEU A 364 -18.52 -0.13 -2.89
C LEU A 364 -17.24 0.11 -2.07
N ALA A 365 -16.13 0.37 -2.76
CA ALA A 365 -14.87 0.75 -2.16
C ALA A 365 -14.36 2.08 -2.72
N LEU A 366 -13.68 2.86 -1.88
CA LEU A 366 -13.04 4.13 -2.23
C LEU A 366 -11.54 4.05 -2.00
N THR A 367 -10.75 4.33 -3.03
CA THR A 367 -9.30 4.57 -2.91
C THR A 367 -9.00 6.01 -3.25
N SER A 368 -8.37 6.76 -2.36
CA SER A 368 -8.19 8.19 -2.57
C SER A 368 -6.89 8.73 -2.02
N HIS A 369 -6.30 9.67 -2.76
CA HIS A 369 -5.43 10.66 -2.15
C HIS A 369 -6.22 11.47 -1.12
N SER A 370 -5.52 12.11 -0.17
CA SER A 370 -6.18 13.02 0.77
C SER A 370 -6.99 14.10 0.03
N ILE A 371 -8.23 14.32 0.48
CA ILE A 371 -9.14 15.31 -0.11
C ILE A 371 -9.18 16.64 0.63
N ILE A 372 -8.38 16.80 1.69
CA ILE A 372 -8.39 17.99 2.56
C ILE A 372 -7.86 19.27 1.89
N TYR A 373 -7.28 19.17 0.71
CA TYR A 373 -6.72 20.33 0.00
C TYR A 373 -7.75 21.14 -0.79
N GLY A 374 -9.02 20.73 -0.74
CA GLY A 374 -10.11 21.41 -1.44
C GLY A 374 -9.88 21.48 -2.97
N PRO A 375 -10.36 22.56 -3.63
CA PRO A 375 -10.26 22.69 -5.08
C PRO A 375 -8.86 23.05 -5.60
N ARG A 376 -7.87 23.20 -4.71
CA ARG A 376 -6.52 23.68 -5.08
C ARG A 376 -5.61 22.62 -5.69
N ALA A 377 -5.98 21.35 -5.58
CA ALA A 377 -5.20 20.25 -6.14
C ALA A 377 -6.11 19.17 -6.74
N LYS A 378 -5.78 18.70 -7.93
CA LYS A 378 -6.41 17.50 -8.46
C LYS A 378 -5.99 16.33 -7.59
N ARG A 379 -6.97 15.70 -6.91
CA ARG A 379 -6.79 14.53 -6.07
C ARG A 379 -7.79 13.49 -6.50
N PHE A 380 -7.29 12.43 -7.10
CA PHE A 380 -8.12 11.39 -7.65
C PHE A 380 -8.68 10.51 -6.55
N THR A 381 -9.98 10.23 -6.66
CA THR A 381 -10.66 9.18 -5.91
C THR A 381 -11.14 8.13 -6.89
N THR A 382 -10.78 6.89 -6.67
CA THR A 382 -11.25 5.73 -7.40
C THR A 382 -12.42 5.12 -6.64
N ILE A 383 -13.58 5.05 -7.27
CA ILE A 383 -14.83 4.53 -6.74
C ILE A 383 -15.20 3.28 -7.52
N THR A 384 -15.38 2.14 -6.86
CA THR A 384 -15.77 0.91 -7.54
C THR A 384 -16.87 0.14 -6.82
N ASP A 385 -17.83 -0.40 -7.58
CA ASP A 385 -18.83 -1.37 -7.13
C ASP A 385 -18.49 -2.82 -7.55
N GLY A 386 -17.28 -3.01 -8.13
CA GLY A 386 -16.77 -4.30 -8.59
C GLY A 386 -17.09 -4.61 -10.05
N GLU A 387 -18.14 -4.02 -10.62
CA GLU A 387 -18.44 -4.08 -12.05
C GLU A 387 -17.92 -2.84 -12.77
N TRP A 388 -18.10 -1.67 -12.17
CA TRP A 388 -17.68 -0.38 -12.71
C TRP A 388 -16.68 0.31 -11.80
N THR A 389 -15.76 1.05 -12.41
CA THR A 389 -14.83 1.93 -11.69
C THR A 389 -14.92 3.33 -12.24
N LEU A 390 -15.24 4.29 -11.37
CA LEU A 390 -15.19 5.73 -11.65
C LEU A 390 -13.94 6.32 -11.00
N ILE A 391 -13.07 6.94 -11.79
CA ILE A 391 -11.94 7.74 -11.28
C ILE A 391 -12.32 9.22 -11.38
N TYR A 392 -12.39 9.87 -10.22
CA TYR A 392 -12.97 11.20 -10.11
C TYR A 392 -11.93 12.19 -9.54
N PRO A 393 -11.56 13.24 -10.32
CA PRO A 393 -10.51 14.20 -9.92
C PRO A 393 -10.99 15.33 -8.99
N GLY A 394 -12.29 15.39 -8.65
CA GLY A 394 -12.93 16.54 -8.02
C GLY A 394 -13.52 17.52 -9.05
N ALA A 395 -14.63 18.23 -8.69
CA ALA A 395 -15.42 18.98 -9.65
C ALA A 395 -14.84 20.33 -10.05
N ARG A 396 -14.00 20.94 -9.18
CA ARG A 396 -13.49 22.29 -9.40
C ARG A 396 -12.01 22.36 -9.08
N PHE A 397 -11.21 22.39 -10.10
CA PHE A 397 -9.88 22.96 -10.03
C PHE A 397 -10.01 24.42 -10.54
N ASP A 398 -9.84 25.40 -9.63
CA ASP A 398 -9.79 26.80 -10.02
C ASP A 398 -8.33 27.27 -10.02
N PRO A 399 -7.70 27.39 -11.20
CA PRO A 399 -6.32 27.83 -11.32
C PRO A 399 -6.09 29.24 -10.76
N SER A 400 -7.15 30.08 -10.69
CA SER A 400 -7.04 31.47 -10.22
C SER A 400 -6.94 31.56 -8.70
N GLN A 401 -7.41 30.54 -7.97
CA GLN A 401 -7.29 30.44 -6.50
C GLN A 401 -6.01 29.72 -6.06
N ALA A 402 -5.31 29.06 -6.96
CA ALA A 402 -3.96 28.61 -6.73
C ALA A 402 -3.09 29.84 -6.56
N ALA A 403 -2.63 30.10 -5.32
CA ALA A 403 -1.75 31.23 -5.05
C ALA A 403 -0.64 31.30 -6.11
N ALA A 404 -0.40 32.48 -6.65
CA ALA A 404 0.60 32.74 -7.67
C ALA A 404 2.01 32.36 -7.14
N SER A 405 2.34 31.09 -7.19
CA SER A 405 3.67 30.58 -6.95
C SER A 405 4.16 29.93 -8.24
N SER A 406 5.42 30.13 -8.57
CA SER A 406 6.09 29.47 -9.71
C SER A 406 5.94 27.96 -9.69
N ILE A 407 5.71 27.36 -8.52
CA ILE A 407 5.46 25.93 -8.30
C ILE A 407 4.09 25.53 -8.88
N VAL A 408 3.03 26.32 -8.67
CA VAL A 408 1.69 26.03 -9.18
C VAL A 408 1.65 26.09 -10.70
N ASP A 409 2.32 27.09 -11.29
CA ASP A 409 2.43 27.21 -12.75
C ASP A 409 3.22 26.05 -13.38
N SER A 410 4.17 25.49 -12.63
CA SER A 410 4.94 24.31 -13.07
C SER A 410 4.11 23.05 -12.97
N ILE A 411 3.35 22.86 -11.88
CA ILE A 411 2.39 21.74 -11.72
C ILE A 411 1.34 21.78 -12.82
N LEU A 412 0.75 22.94 -13.09
CA LEU A 412 -0.27 23.13 -14.14
C LEU A 412 0.28 22.87 -15.55
N ARG A 413 1.53 23.26 -15.83
CA ARG A 413 2.17 22.99 -17.14
C ARG A 413 2.43 21.52 -17.35
N ILE A 414 2.81 20.79 -16.30
CA ILE A 414 3.09 19.36 -16.37
C ILE A 414 1.79 18.56 -16.37
N GLU A 415 0.81 18.92 -15.55
CA GLU A 415 -0.55 18.33 -15.67
C GLU A 415 -1.10 18.48 -17.10
N LYS A 416 -0.91 19.63 -17.74
CA LYS A 416 -1.29 19.82 -19.16
C LYS A 416 -0.44 19.01 -20.13
N ALA A 417 0.87 18.89 -19.90
CA ALA A 417 1.77 18.21 -20.82
C ALA A 417 1.74 16.68 -20.64
N THR A 418 1.60 16.20 -19.39
CA THR A 418 1.65 14.78 -19.07
C THR A 418 0.28 14.10 -19.13
N TYR A 419 -0.78 14.86 -18.88
CA TYR A 419 -2.17 14.42 -18.88
C TYR A 419 -3.03 15.22 -19.87
N ALA A 420 -2.52 15.50 -21.05
CA ALA A 420 -3.29 16.18 -22.11
C ALA A 420 -4.61 15.46 -22.51
N GLY A 421 -4.82 14.22 -22.00
CA GLY A 421 -6.06 13.46 -22.11
C GLY A 421 -6.80 13.19 -20.79
N ALA A 422 -6.20 13.48 -19.63
CA ALA A 422 -6.75 13.13 -18.30
C ALA A 422 -7.23 14.39 -17.55
N GLY A 423 -8.16 15.11 -18.14
CA GLY A 423 -8.69 16.35 -17.54
C GLY A 423 -9.98 16.17 -16.73
N GLY A 424 -10.74 15.11 -17.00
CA GLY A 424 -12.08 14.86 -16.48
C GLY A 424 -12.22 13.52 -15.77
N PRO A 425 -13.44 13.17 -15.37
CA PRO A 425 -13.76 11.85 -14.85
C PRO A 425 -13.53 10.74 -15.86
N GLU A 426 -13.11 9.58 -15.37
CA GLU A 426 -12.92 8.37 -16.17
C GLU A 426 -13.82 7.27 -15.65
N LEU A 427 -14.46 6.51 -16.54
CA LEU A 427 -15.31 5.37 -16.19
C LEU A 427 -14.88 4.13 -16.95
N TYR A 428 -14.79 3.01 -16.25
CA TYR A 428 -14.36 1.73 -16.80
C TYR A 428 -15.30 0.60 -16.39
N HIS A 429 -15.61 -0.30 -17.35
CA HIS A 429 -16.39 -1.50 -17.12
C HIS A 429 -15.45 -2.69 -16.96
N LEU A 430 -15.14 -3.05 -15.71
CA LEU A 430 -14.10 -4.03 -15.36
C LEU A 430 -14.26 -5.42 -16.01
N PRO A 431 -15.49 -5.99 -16.18
CA PRO A 431 -15.65 -7.28 -16.84
C PRO A 431 -15.17 -7.32 -18.30
N THR A 432 -15.25 -6.20 -19.03
CA THR A 432 -14.83 -6.12 -20.44
C THR A 432 -13.52 -5.38 -20.65
N ASP A 433 -13.09 -4.59 -19.69
CA ASP A 433 -11.86 -3.80 -19.70
C ASP A 433 -11.17 -3.82 -18.32
N PRO A 434 -10.67 -4.99 -17.87
CA PRO A 434 -10.04 -5.12 -16.58
C PRO A 434 -8.74 -4.32 -16.45
N ALA A 435 -8.12 -3.93 -17.57
CA ALA A 435 -6.92 -3.11 -17.61
C ALA A 435 -7.21 -1.60 -17.68
N GLN A 436 -8.48 -1.20 -17.61
CA GLN A 436 -8.93 0.20 -17.54
C GLN A 436 -8.31 1.09 -18.65
N ARG A 437 -8.37 0.64 -19.90
CA ARG A 437 -7.76 1.32 -21.06
C ARG A 437 -8.73 2.17 -21.86
N ARG A 438 -10.03 1.86 -21.78
CA ARG A 438 -11.08 2.55 -22.55
C ARG A 438 -11.99 3.32 -21.61
N ASN A 439 -11.76 4.62 -21.49
CA ASN A 439 -12.68 5.51 -20.78
C ASN A 439 -14.03 5.60 -21.51
N VAL A 440 -15.09 5.09 -20.87
CA VAL A 440 -16.47 5.09 -21.39
C VAL A 440 -17.39 6.09 -20.65
N PHE A 441 -16.82 7.07 -19.95
CA PHE A 441 -17.57 8.04 -19.16
C PHE A 441 -18.65 8.78 -19.99
N ALA A 442 -18.32 9.20 -21.21
CA ALA A 442 -19.25 9.91 -22.08
C ALA A 442 -20.44 9.02 -22.53
N GLU A 443 -20.21 7.70 -22.63
CA GLU A 443 -21.19 6.72 -23.10
C GLU A 443 -22.14 6.25 -21.99
N HIS A 444 -21.68 6.30 -20.69
CA HIS A 444 -22.37 5.73 -19.53
C HIS A 444 -22.51 6.74 -18.37
N ARG A 445 -22.95 7.95 -18.67
CA ARG A 445 -23.07 9.06 -17.68
C ARG A 445 -23.98 8.73 -16.51
N ASP A 446 -25.06 7.97 -16.71
CA ASP A 446 -25.98 7.57 -15.66
C ASP A 446 -25.29 6.64 -14.63
N THR A 447 -24.44 5.72 -15.10
CA THR A 447 -23.62 4.86 -14.23
C THR A 447 -22.61 5.68 -13.44
N ALA A 448 -21.92 6.62 -14.09
CA ALA A 448 -20.99 7.51 -13.43
C ALA A 448 -21.69 8.38 -12.36
N ALA A 449 -22.87 8.93 -12.68
CA ALA A 449 -23.67 9.72 -11.74
C ALA A 449 -24.13 8.89 -10.54
N ARG A 450 -24.52 7.62 -10.74
CA ARG A 450 -24.87 6.68 -9.67
C ARG A 450 -23.70 6.43 -8.73
N LEU A 451 -22.52 6.07 -9.27
CA LEU A 451 -21.31 5.84 -8.47
C LEU A 451 -20.87 7.10 -7.72
N HIS A 452 -20.92 8.24 -8.40
CA HIS A 452 -20.60 9.52 -7.78
C HIS A 452 -21.55 9.86 -6.62
N ALA A 453 -22.86 9.65 -6.78
CA ALA A 453 -23.83 9.87 -5.72
C ALA A 453 -23.60 8.92 -4.51
N GLN A 454 -23.19 7.68 -4.76
CA GLN A 454 -22.81 6.74 -3.69
C GLN A 454 -21.51 7.19 -2.99
N HIS A 455 -20.52 7.68 -3.75
CA HIS A 455 -19.30 8.25 -3.20
C HIS A 455 -19.59 9.41 -2.25
N VAL A 456 -20.40 10.39 -2.67
CA VAL A 456 -20.77 11.54 -1.84
C VAL A 456 -21.44 11.09 -0.54
N ARG A 457 -22.40 10.17 -0.62
CA ARG A 457 -23.08 9.60 0.57
C ARG A 457 -22.07 8.94 1.52
N MET A 458 -21.16 8.13 1.01
CA MET A 458 -20.14 7.50 1.85
C MET A 458 -19.24 8.52 2.54
N LEU A 459 -18.84 9.59 1.85
CA LEU A 459 -18.07 10.68 2.47
C LEU A 459 -18.86 11.39 3.59
N GLU A 460 -20.16 11.58 3.41
CA GLU A 460 -21.06 12.16 4.42
C GLU A 460 -21.19 11.23 5.64
N GLU A 461 -21.40 9.93 5.42
CA GLU A 461 -21.45 8.88 6.45
C GLU A 461 -20.14 8.76 7.24
N LEU A 462 -18.99 8.96 6.57
CA LEU A 462 -17.68 8.99 7.20
C LEU A 462 -17.41 10.28 8.00
N GLY A 463 -18.35 11.23 8.01
CA GLY A 463 -18.22 12.50 8.74
C GLY A 463 -17.16 13.42 8.13
N THR A 464 -16.95 13.35 6.82
CA THR A 464 -16.01 14.26 6.12
C THR A 464 -16.39 15.72 6.35
N PRO A 465 -15.46 16.61 6.75
CA PRO A 465 -15.74 18.02 6.95
C PRO A 465 -16.35 18.69 5.72
N GLU A 466 -17.34 19.56 5.91
CA GLU A 466 -18.09 20.19 4.81
C GLU A 466 -17.19 20.94 3.82
N GLU A 467 -16.17 21.60 4.31
CA GLU A 467 -15.16 22.31 3.50
C GLU A 467 -14.40 21.40 2.51
N HIS A 468 -14.38 20.08 2.76
CA HIS A 468 -13.75 19.08 1.89
C HIS A 468 -14.80 18.41 1.00
N LEU A 469 -16.05 18.36 1.45
CA LEU A 469 -17.18 17.78 0.70
C LEU A 469 -17.69 18.68 -0.42
N GLU A 470 -17.76 19.99 -0.21
CA GLU A 470 -18.37 20.92 -1.16
C GLU A 470 -17.85 20.73 -2.60
N ASN A 471 -16.53 20.56 -2.72
CA ASN A 471 -15.87 20.32 -4.01
C ASN A 471 -16.14 18.93 -4.59
N ARG A 472 -16.69 17.99 -3.82
CA ARG A 472 -16.95 16.61 -4.20
C ARG A 472 -18.41 16.34 -4.54
N ARG A 473 -19.33 17.26 -4.23
CA ARG A 473 -20.76 17.08 -4.48
C ARG A 473 -21.17 17.18 -5.95
N LEU A 474 -20.35 17.78 -6.79
CA LEU A 474 -20.65 17.96 -8.20
C LEU A 474 -19.80 17.02 -9.07
N LEU A 475 -20.45 16.19 -9.85
CA LEU A 475 -19.78 15.47 -10.92
C LEU A 475 -19.40 16.47 -12.00
N ALA A 476 -18.10 16.61 -12.26
CA ALA A 476 -17.64 17.51 -13.32
C ALA A 476 -18.18 17.07 -14.66
N GLU A 477 -18.66 18.03 -15.46
CA GLU A 477 -18.86 17.82 -16.88
C GLU A 477 -17.48 17.82 -17.56
N SER A 478 -17.21 16.82 -18.40
CA SER A 478 -15.95 16.64 -19.14
C SER A 478 -15.59 17.85 -20.01
#